data_4d9ad251c493a7de336b76a94a4d7418
#
_entry.id   4d9ad251c493a7de336b76a94a4d7418
#
_cell.length_a   1.000
_cell.length_b   1.000
_cell.length_c   1.000
_cell.angle_alpha   90.00
_cell.angle_beta   90.00
_cell.angle_gamma   90.00
#
_symmetry.space_group_name_H-M   'P 1'
#
loop_
_entity.id
_entity.type
_entity.pdbx_description
1 polymer ?
#
loop_
_entity_poly.entity_id
_entity_poly.type
_entity_poly.pdbx_seq_one_letter_code
_entity_poly.pdbx_strand_id
1 'polypeptide(L)'
;MFQSLSEKLESAFKNIKGQGRITDLNIANTVKDIRRALVDADVNYKIAKEFTDKVKEKALGTKVLLAVNPGQQMVKIVQDELTDLMGGEASEFNISGNPAIILIAGLQGSGKTTFSGKLANYLKTKKGKSPLLVAGDIYRPAAIDQLEVLGSQIGVDVYSERENKDAVSIVNNAIKEAKSKNKNVIIIDTAGRLAVDEVMMTEVANIKAAVNPQEILFVVDSMTGQDAVNTAAAFNERLDFSGVVLTKLDGDTRGGAALSIKYTVNKPIKFSSSGEKMDTLDVFYPERMAQRILGMGDIVSLVERAQEQFDEAEAAKLEKKIRKNQFDFEDFKTQLQQIKKMGNLKDLMGMIPGVGKQIKDLDINDDAFKGIEAMINSMTMEERRNPDIINPSRKNRIAKGSGKDLAELNQFLKQFEQMKDMMKMMNKMPMGRMPGMGGMGKR
;
A
#
# COMPACT_ATOMS: atom_id res chain seq x y z
N MET A 1 1.73 -4.24 -7.62
CA MET A 1 1.37 -5.18 -6.54
C MET A 1 0.52 -6.30 -7.13
N PHE A 2 0.87 -7.56 -6.95
CA PHE A 2 0.16 -8.79 -7.35
C PHE A 2 -0.23 -8.93 -8.83
N GLN A 3 0.34 -8.15 -9.72
CA GLN A 3 -0.11 -8.03 -11.11
C GLN A 3 -0.04 -9.37 -11.87
N SER A 4 1.05 -10.11 -11.75
CA SER A 4 1.23 -11.41 -12.39
C SER A 4 0.21 -12.44 -11.91
N LEU A 5 -0.04 -12.48 -10.59
CA LEU A 5 -1.03 -13.38 -9.99
C LEU A 5 -2.45 -13.02 -10.43
N SER A 6 -2.81 -11.73 -10.41
CA SER A 6 -4.12 -11.24 -10.81
C SER A 6 -4.45 -11.62 -12.26
N GLU A 7 -3.49 -11.47 -13.18
CA GLU A 7 -3.67 -11.80 -14.61
C GLU A 7 -3.91 -13.30 -14.83
N LYS A 8 -3.15 -14.13 -14.13
CA LYS A 8 -3.28 -15.59 -14.21
C LYS A 8 -4.62 -16.06 -13.62
N LEU A 9 -5.03 -15.52 -12.48
CA LEU A 9 -6.33 -15.83 -11.89
C LEU A 9 -7.48 -15.37 -12.77
N GLU A 10 -7.39 -14.18 -13.36
CA GLU A 10 -8.41 -13.72 -14.29
C GLU A 10 -8.52 -14.60 -15.53
N SER A 11 -7.39 -15.09 -16.05
CA SER A 11 -7.37 -16.05 -17.16
C SER A 11 -8.04 -17.38 -16.79
N ALA A 12 -7.79 -17.87 -15.56
CA ALA A 12 -8.45 -19.07 -15.05
C ALA A 12 -9.99 -18.89 -14.97
N PHE A 13 -10.47 -17.70 -14.57
CA PHE A 13 -11.91 -17.43 -14.49
C PHE A 13 -12.57 -17.20 -15.85
N LYS A 14 -11.84 -16.80 -16.90
CA LYS A 14 -12.41 -16.64 -18.26
C LYS A 14 -13.00 -17.94 -18.79
N ASN A 15 -12.40 -19.07 -18.45
CA ASN A 15 -12.83 -20.38 -18.88
C ASN A 15 -14.23 -20.77 -18.31
N ILE A 16 -14.63 -20.17 -17.18
CA ILE A 16 -15.95 -20.40 -16.57
C ILE A 16 -16.97 -19.32 -16.96
N LYS A 17 -16.54 -18.07 -17.20
CA LYS A 17 -17.45 -16.94 -17.48
C LYS A 17 -18.34 -17.10 -18.72
N GLY A 18 -17.97 -17.99 -19.66
CA GLY A 18 -18.74 -18.24 -20.88
C GLY A 18 -19.68 -19.45 -20.80
N GLN A 19 -19.77 -20.15 -19.66
CA GLN A 19 -20.49 -21.41 -19.55
C GLN A 19 -21.79 -21.27 -18.73
N GLY A 20 -22.89 -21.71 -19.28
CA GLY A 20 -24.22 -21.60 -18.64
C GLY A 20 -24.44 -22.57 -17.47
N ARG A 21 -23.53 -23.51 -17.19
CA ARG A 21 -23.58 -24.46 -16.08
C ARG A 21 -22.20 -24.77 -15.54
N ILE A 22 -22.08 -24.89 -14.22
CA ILE A 22 -20.92 -25.46 -13.55
C ILE A 22 -20.99 -26.98 -13.70
N THR A 23 -19.94 -27.56 -14.32
CA THR A 23 -19.74 -29.01 -14.36
C THR A 23 -18.51 -29.38 -13.57
N ASP A 24 -18.43 -30.61 -13.05
CA ASP A 24 -17.27 -31.11 -12.31
C ASP A 24 -15.96 -30.95 -13.11
N LEU A 25 -16.04 -31.13 -14.45
CA LEU A 25 -14.90 -30.98 -15.33
C LEU A 25 -14.41 -29.53 -15.43
N ASN A 26 -15.34 -28.57 -15.50
CA ASN A 26 -15.01 -27.15 -15.57
C ASN A 26 -14.40 -26.65 -14.27
N ILE A 27 -14.93 -27.08 -13.12
CA ILE A 27 -14.36 -26.81 -11.82
C ILE A 27 -12.94 -27.38 -11.72
N ALA A 28 -12.75 -28.65 -12.11
CA ALA A 28 -11.45 -29.30 -12.03
C ALA A 28 -10.37 -28.57 -12.86
N ASN A 29 -10.70 -28.12 -14.06
CA ASN A 29 -9.79 -27.36 -14.91
C ASN A 29 -9.46 -25.99 -14.30
N THR A 30 -10.46 -25.24 -13.85
CA THR A 30 -10.25 -23.93 -13.24
C THR A 30 -9.44 -24.02 -11.94
N VAL A 31 -9.72 -25.00 -11.10
CA VAL A 31 -8.98 -25.28 -9.86
C VAL A 31 -7.51 -25.60 -10.17
N LYS A 32 -7.25 -26.35 -11.24
CA LYS A 32 -5.89 -26.65 -11.71
C LYS A 32 -5.17 -25.37 -12.17
N ASP A 33 -5.85 -24.52 -12.92
CA ASP A 33 -5.28 -23.25 -13.40
C ASP A 33 -5.02 -22.28 -12.22
N ILE A 34 -5.93 -22.20 -11.25
CA ILE A 34 -5.74 -21.42 -10.01
C ILE A 34 -4.53 -21.95 -9.23
N ARG A 35 -4.40 -23.28 -9.06
CA ARG A 35 -3.24 -23.87 -8.36
C ARG A 35 -1.94 -23.51 -9.05
N ARG A 36 -1.90 -23.59 -10.36
CA ARG A 36 -0.74 -23.21 -11.16
C ARG A 36 -0.41 -21.73 -10.99
N ALA A 37 -1.42 -20.86 -11.02
CA ALA A 37 -1.24 -19.41 -10.81
C ALA A 37 -0.63 -19.10 -9.44
N LEU A 38 -1.07 -19.78 -8.39
CA LEU A 38 -0.53 -19.63 -7.03
C LEU A 38 0.92 -20.11 -6.93
N VAL A 39 1.23 -21.28 -7.49
CA VAL A 39 2.61 -21.83 -7.49
C VAL A 39 3.55 -20.94 -8.30
N ASP A 40 3.13 -20.44 -9.46
CA ASP A 40 3.88 -19.50 -10.28
C ASP A 40 4.09 -18.13 -9.59
N ALA A 41 3.27 -17.83 -8.57
CA ALA A 41 3.41 -16.66 -7.71
C ALA A 41 4.25 -16.93 -6.44
N ASP A 42 5.01 -18.02 -6.42
CA ASP A 42 5.85 -18.45 -5.30
C ASP A 42 5.06 -18.85 -4.03
N VAL A 43 3.80 -19.23 -4.15
CA VAL A 43 3.06 -19.85 -3.05
C VAL A 43 3.52 -21.29 -2.90
N ASN A 44 3.77 -21.74 -1.66
CA ASN A 44 4.15 -23.11 -1.38
C ASN A 44 3.11 -24.10 -1.94
N TYR A 45 3.57 -25.15 -2.63
CA TYR A 45 2.70 -26.13 -3.29
C TYR A 45 1.67 -26.76 -2.35
N LYS A 46 2.04 -27.08 -1.11
CA LYS A 46 1.12 -27.66 -0.12
C LYS A 46 -0.03 -26.69 0.18
N ILE A 47 0.30 -25.40 0.37
CA ILE A 47 -0.69 -24.35 0.62
C ILE A 47 -1.59 -24.16 -0.58
N ALA A 48 -1.01 -24.05 -1.79
CA ALA A 48 -1.76 -23.92 -3.03
C ALA A 48 -2.69 -25.10 -3.28
N LYS A 49 -2.27 -26.34 -2.93
CA LYS A 49 -3.10 -27.55 -3.02
C LYS A 49 -4.27 -27.48 -2.03
N GLU A 50 -4.01 -27.27 -0.75
CA GLU A 50 -5.07 -27.20 0.27
C GLU A 50 -6.08 -26.10 -0.03
N PHE A 51 -5.62 -24.92 -0.42
CA PHE A 51 -6.47 -23.83 -0.87
C PHE A 51 -7.41 -24.25 -2.02
N THR A 52 -6.83 -24.84 -3.06
CA THR A 52 -7.62 -25.23 -4.24
C THR A 52 -8.53 -26.43 -3.99
N ASP A 53 -8.18 -27.30 -3.07
CA ASP A 53 -9.05 -28.41 -2.65
C ASP A 53 -10.28 -27.86 -1.90
N LYS A 54 -10.12 -26.88 -1.00
CA LYS A 54 -11.23 -26.16 -0.35
C LYS A 54 -12.12 -25.40 -1.35
N VAL A 55 -11.52 -24.69 -2.31
CA VAL A 55 -12.26 -24.01 -3.38
C VAL A 55 -13.11 -25.01 -4.16
N LYS A 56 -12.54 -26.19 -4.52
CA LYS A 56 -13.26 -27.23 -5.22
C LYS A 56 -14.43 -27.77 -4.40
N GLU A 57 -14.22 -28.07 -3.13
CA GLU A 57 -15.25 -28.57 -2.22
C GLU A 57 -16.42 -27.60 -2.09
N LYS A 58 -16.12 -26.30 -1.84
CA LYS A 58 -17.14 -25.26 -1.75
C LYS A 58 -17.89 -25.07 -3.08
N ALA A 59 -17.17 -25.11 -4.20
CA ALA A 59 -17.80 -24.97 -5.52
C ALA A 59 -18.75 -26.12 -5.87
N LEU A 60 -18.40 -27.35 -5.50
CA LEU A 60 -19.26 -28.54 -5.70
C LEU A 60 -20.43 -28.59 -4.73
N GLY A 61 -20.23 -28.14 -3.48
CA GLY A 61 -21.27 -28.12 -2.45
C GLY A 61 -22.32 -27.01 -2.58
N THR A 62 -22.03 -26.00 -3.39
CA THR A 62 -22.92 -24.85 -3.51
C THR A 62 -24.00 -25.12 -4.56
N LYS A 63 -25.28 -25.15 -4.15
CA LYS A 63 -26.41 -25.16 -5.09
C LYS A 63 -26.32 -23.88 -5.91
N VAL A 64 -26.26 -24.02 -7.26
CA VAL A 64 -26.28 -22.87 -8.17
C VAL A 64 -27.56 -22.09 -7.93
N LEU A 65 -27.45 -20.92 -7.33
CA LEU A 65 -28.57 -19.99 -7.20
C LEU A 65 -28.93 -19.53 -8.61
N LEU A 66 -30.17 -19.75 -9.04
CA LEU A 66 -30.68 -19.44 -10.37
C LEU A 66 -30.45 -17.99 -10.83
N ALA A 67 -30.08 -17.09 -9.90
CA ALA A 67 -29.88 -15.66 -10.14
C ALA A 67 -28.41 -15.22 -10.30
N VAL A 68 -27.41 -16.10 -10.07
CA VAL A 68 -25.99 -15.73 -10.08
C VAL A 68 -25.23 -16.49 -11.14
N ASN A 69 -24.45 -15.78 -11.96
CA ASN A 69 -23.60 -16.40 -12.98
C ASN A 69 -22.55 -17.32 -12.30
N PRO A 70 -22.39 -18.57 -12.78
CA PRO A 70 -21.42 -19.53 -12.23
C PRO A 70 -20.01 -18.98 -12.05
N GLY A 71 -19.54 -18.15 -13.00
CA GLY A 71 -18.23 -17.50 -12.91
C GLY A 71 -18.13 -16.50 -11.76
N GLN A 72 -19.20 -15.76 -11.46
CA GLN A 72 -19.23 -14.82 -10.33
C GLN A 72 -19.20 -15.56 -9.00
N GLN A 73 -19.91 -16.69 -8.91
CA GLN A 73 -19.91 -17.55 -7.72
C GLN A 73 -18.51 -18.12 -7.44
N MET A 74 -17.81 -18.60 -8.49
CA MET A 74 -16.43 -19.08 -8.34
C MET A 74 -15.49 -17.97 -7.87
N VAL A 75 -15.60 -16.77 -8.43
CA VAL A 75 -14.79 -15.61 -7.99
C VAL A 75 -15.05 -15.30 -6.52
N LYS A 76 -16.31 -15.34 -6.06
CA LYS A 76 -16.67 -15.12 -4.65
C LYS A 76 -16.07 -16.18 -3.74
N ILE A 77 -16.16 -17.46 -4.11
CA ILE A 77 -15.55 -18.56 -3.34
C ILE A 77 -14.04 -18.37 -3.22
N VAL A 78 -13.36 -18.03 -4.33
CA VAL A 78 -11.91 -17.79 -4.32
C VAL A 78 -11.56 -16.56 -3.49
N GLN A 79 -12.36 -15.49 -3.54
CA GLN A 79 -12.18 -14.31 -2.68
C GLN A 79 -12.26 -14.66 -1.21
N ASP A 80 -13.27 -15.41 -0.81
CA ASP A 80 -13.46 -15.80 0.59
C ASP A 80 -12.31 -16.69 1.08
N GLU A 81 -11.89 -17.67 0.27
CA GLU A 81 -10.75 -18.52 0.61
C GLU A 81 -9.42 -17.77 0.66
N LEU A 82 -9.20 -16.78 -0.23
CA LEU A 82 -8.02 -15.90 -0.15
C LEU A 82 -8.04 -15.05 1.13
N THR A 83 -9.20 -14.53 1.49
CA THR A 83 -9.40 -13.76 2.71
C THR A 83 -9.07 -14.61 3.94
N ASP A 84 -9.62 -15.82 4.02
CA ASP A 84 -9.37 -16.77 5.10
C ASP A 84 -7.89 -17.19 5.18
N LEU A 85 -7.26 -17.44 4.03
CA LEU A 85 -5.84 -17.81 3.95
C LEU A 85 -4.94 -16.71 4.52
N MET A 86 -5.32 -15.42 4.34
CA MET A 86 -4.59 -14.26 4.85
C MET A 86 -4.96 -13.88 6.29
N GLY A 87 -5.94 -14.55 6.91
CA GLY A 87 -6.27 -14.37 8.32
C GLY A 87 -7.72 -13.99 8.62
N GLY A 88 -8.58 -13.88 7.60
CA GLY A 88 -10.02 -13.56 7.71
C GLY A 88 -10.26 -12.07 7.98
N GLU A 89 -9.94 -11.62 9.16
CA GLU A 89 -10.17 -10.24 9.64
C GLU A 89 -8.85 -9.50 9.89
N ALA A 90 -8.92 -8.17 9.94
CA ALA A 90 -7.80 -7.34 10.36
C ALA A 90 -7.46 -7.60 11.83
N SER A 91 -6.18 -7.75 12.14
CA SER A 91 -5.72 -7.98 13.50
C SER A 91 -5.54 -6.67 14.26
N GLU A 92 -5.95 -6.67 15.52
CA GLU A 92 -5.70 -5.55 16.40
C GLU A 92 -4.20 -5.31 16.63
N PHE A 93 -3.84 -4.04 16.72
CA PHE A 93 -2.50 -3.58 17.05
C PHE A 93 -2.47 -3.10 18.50
N ASN A 94 -1.77 -3.85 19.37
CA ASN A 94 -1.74 -3.59 20.80
C ASN A 94 -0.74 -2.48 21.16
N ILE A 95 -1.26 -1.30 21.47
CA ILE A 95 -0.50 -0.16 21.96
C ILE A 95 -0.92 0.21 23.40
N SER A 96 -1.32 -0.77 24.18
CA SER A 96 -1.61 -0.61 25.61
C SER A 96 -0.29 -0.45 26.39
N GLY A 97 -0.33 0.34 27.45
CA GLY A 97 0.86 0.62 28.25
C GLY A 97 1.28 2.09 28.19
N ASN A 98 2.11 2.52 29.14
CA ASN A 98 2.62 3.89 29.21
C ASN A 98 4.07 3.90 29.74
N PRO A 99 5.07 3.87 28.86
CA PRO A 99 4.97 3.73 27.39
C PRO A 99 4.62 2.31 26.93
N ALA A 100 3.91 2.20 25.78
CA ALA A 100 3.80 0.95 25.06
C ALA A 100 5.11 0.66 24.30
N ILE A 101 5.61 -0.55 24.36
CA ILE A 101 6.89 -0.93 23.75
C ILE A 101 6.64 -1.83 22.55
N ILE A 102 7.19 -1.44 21.41
CA ILE A 102 7.09 -2.14 20.14
C ILE A 102 8.50 -2.52 19.69
N LEU A 103 8.76 -3.80 19.51
CA LEU A 103 10.04 -4.33 19.06
C LEU A 103 9.95 -4.67 17.56
N ILE A 104 10.85 -4.15 16.76
CA ILE A 104 10.92 -4.40 15.33
C ILE A 104 12.05 -5.39 15.05
N ALA A 105 11.72 -6.54 14.45
CA ALA A 105 12.66 -7.60 14.12
C ALA A 105 12.62 -7.98 12.64
N GLY A 106 13.70 -8.54 12.10
CA GLY A 106 13.77 -9.02 10.72
C GLY A 106 15.18 -8.95 10.14
N LEU A 107 15.36 -9.47 8.92
CA LEU A 107 16.66 -9.49 8.25
C LEU A 107 17.13 -8.09 7.80
N GLN A 108 18.42 -7.98 7.47
CA GLN A 108 18.98 -6.79 6.83
C GLN A 108 18.30 -6.55 5.47
N GLY A 109 18.00 -5.30 5.18
CA GLY A 109 17.35 -4.93 3.91
C GLY A 109 15.83 -5.20 3.87
N SER A 110 15.23 -5.80 4.91
CA SER A 110 13.77 -6.01 4.96
C SER A 110 12.95 -4.73 5.16
N GLY A 111 13.58 -3.58 5.39
CA GLY A 111 12.90 -2.29 5.56
C GLY A 111 12.52 -1.95 6.98
N LYS A 112 13.13 -2.55 8.01
CA LYS A 112 12.85 -2.28 9.43
C LYS A 112 12.91 -0.80 9.80
N THR A 113 14.04 -0.16 9.52
CA THR A 113 14.27 1.25 9.86
C THR A 113 13.27 2.18 9.19
N THR A 114 13.00 1.97 7.90
CA THR A 114 11.96 2.72 7.17
C THR A 114 10.58 2.46 7.75
N PHE A 115 10.26 1.20 8.07
CA PHE A 115 9.00 0.85 8.71
C PHE A 115 8.88 1.47 10.11
N SER A 116 9.94 1.48 10.92
CA SER A 116 9.96 2.14 12.24
C SER A 116 9.59 3.62 12.13
N GLY A 117 10.14 4.34 11.15
CA GLY A 117 9.77 5.73 10.84
C GLY A 117 8.30 5.87 10.41
N LYS A 118 7.83 5.02 9.48
CA LYS A 118 6.43 5.03 9.03
C LYS A 118 5.46 4.72 10.17
N LEU A 119 5.77 3.74 11.02
CA LEU A 119 4.96 3.40 12.18
C LEU A 119 4.90 4.56 13.18
N ALA A 120 6.03 5.22 13.43
CA ALA A 120 6.06 6.41 14.30
C ALA A 120 5.19 7.53 13.72
N ASN A 121 5.27 7.78 12.41
CA ASN A 121 4.43 8.76 11.74
C ASN A 121 2.93 8.40 11.84
N TYR A 122 2.58 7.14 11.57
CA TYR A 122 1.21 6.62 11.70
C TYR A 122 0.66 6.80 13.11
N LEU A 123 1.44 6.42 14.13
CA LEU A 123 1.03 6.55 15.54
C LEU A 123 0.85 8.01 15.97
N LYS A 124 1.72 8.90 15.49
CA LYS A 124 1.63 10.34 15.76
C LYS A 124 0.41 10.96 15.07
N THR A 125 0.25 10.73 13.78
CA THR A 125 -0.76 11.43 12.95
C THR A 125 -2.15 10.81 13.02
N LYS A 126 -2.24 9.47 13.09
CA LYS A 126 -3.52 8.75 13.05
C LYS A 126 -4.02 8.30 14.42
N LYS A 127 -3.11 8.10 15.37
CA LYS A 127 -3.45 7.60 16.72
C LYS A 127 -3.23 8.62 17.83
N GLY A 128 -2.74 9.82 17.50
CA GLY A 128 -2.50 10.89 18.48
C GLY A 128 -1.49 10.51 19.57
N LYS A 129 -0.56 9.58 19.26
CA LYS A 129 0.47 9.14 20.19
C LYS A 129 1.72 10.02 20.11
N SER A 130 2.54 9.97 21.18
CA SER A 130 3.84 10.63 21.24
C SER A 130 4.95 9.58 21.25
N PRO A 131 5.39 9.09 20.05
CA PRO A 131 6.38 8.04 19.97
C PRO A 131 7.80 8.53 20.22
N LEU A 132 8.66 7.60 20.67
CA LEU A 132 10.11 7.69 20.68
C LEU A 132 10.67 6.56 19.83
N LEU A 133 11.53 6.89 18.86
CA LEU A 133 12.30 5.91 18.10
C LEU A 133 13.58 5.57 18.86
N VAL A 134 13.98 4.30 18.90
CA VAL A 134 15.20 3.84 19.57
C VAL A 134 16.08 3.11 18.58
N ALA A 135 17.31 3.60 18.44
CA ALA A 135 18.32 3.01 17.57
C ALA A 135 19.00 1.81 18.28
N GLY A 136 18.44 0.62 18.09
CA GLY A 136 18.97 -0.64 18.63
C GLY A 136 19.94 -1.38 17.67
N ASP A 137 20.22 -0.86 16.47
CA ASP A 137 21.25 -1.41 15.57
C ASP A 137 22.63 -0.85 15.96
N ILE A 138 23.28 -1.52 16.89
CA ILE A 138 24.58 -1.13 17.43
C ILE A 138 25.76 -1.42 16.49
N TYR A 139 25.54 -2.16 15.42
CA TYR A 139 26.61 -2.62 14.51
C TYR A 139 26.82 -1.68 13.32
N ARG A 140 25.79 -0.89 12.97
CA ARG A 140 25.79 -0.05 11.76
C ARG A 140 25.54 1.41 12.08
N PRO A 141 26.58 2.24 12.15
CA PRO A 141 26.42 3.68 12.38
C PRO A 141 25.47 4.34 11.37
N ALA A 142 25.55 3.94 10.10
CA ALA A 142 24.66 4.46 9.06
C ALA A 142 23.15 4.15 9.32
N ALA A 143 22.82 3.08 10.03
CA ALA A 143 21.42 2.79 10.39
C ALA A 143 20.92 3.76 11.47
N ILE A 144 21.78 4.15 12.41
CA ILE A 144 21.48 5.17 13.41
C ILE A 144 21.23 6.51 12.70
N ASP A 145 22.16 6.92 11.80
CA ASP A 145 22.02 8.17 11.03
C ASP A 145 20.71 8.17 10.22
N GLN A 146 20.39 7.05 9.59
CA GLN A 146 19.15 6.91 8.83
C GLN A 146 17.91 7.09 9.73
N LEU A 147 17.89 6.48 10.91
CA LEU A 147 16.77 6.59 11.84
C LEU A 147 16.61 8.04 12.36
N GLU A 148 17.72 8.73 12.64
CA GLU A 148 17.73 10.14 13.06
C GLU A 148 17.20 11.07 11.95
N VAL A 149 17.60 10.84 10.70
CA VAL A 149 17.07 11.58 9.53
C VAL A 149 15.55 11.36 9.39
N LEU A 150 15.10 10.12 9.48
CA LEU A 150 13.67 9.80 9.41
C LEU A 150 12.90 10.43 10.58
N GLY A 151 13.42 10.35 11.79
CA GLY A 151 12.83 11.00 12.97
C GLY A 151 12.67 12.51 12.79
N SER A 152 13.71 13.16 12.28
CA SER A 152 13.69 14.59 11.96
C SER A 152 12.64 14.95 10.92
N GLN A 153 12.54 14.17 9.83
CA GLN A 153 11.55 14.38 8.75
C GLN A 153 10.10 14.36 9.25
N ILE A 154 9.80 13.48 10.21
CA ILE A 154 8.43 13.32 10.75
C ILE A 154 8.22 14.07 12.07
N GLY A 155 9.26 14.75 12.58
CA GLY A 155 9.24 15.46 13.86
C GLY A 155 8.98 14.52 15.04
N VAL A 156 9.70 13.39 15.09
CA VAL A 156 9.69 12.41 16.18
C VAL A 156 11.09 12.28 16.76
N ASP A 157 11.20 12.28 18.09
CA ASP A 157 12.48 12.15 18.77
C ASP A 157 13.08 10.76 18.55
N VAL A 158 14.42 10.72 18.41
CA VAL A 158 15.20 9.48 18.31
C VAL A 158 16.16 9.42 19.51
N TYR A 159 16.21 8.26 20.15
CA TYR A 159 17.18 7.94 21.19
C TYR A 159 18.27 7.05 20.61
N SER A 160 19.52 7.44 20.81
CA SER A 160 20.69 6.67 20.34
C SER A 160 21.86 6.82 21.33
N GLU A 161 22.66 5.76 21.48
CA GLU A 161 23.92 5.75 22.24
C GLU A 161 25.02 5.15 21.38
N ARG A 162 25.72 5.98 20.59
CA ARG A 162 26.65 5.51 19.54
C ARG A 162 27.84 4.73 20.06
N GLU A 163 28.33 5.03 21.26
CA GLU A 163 29.46 4.37 21.90
C GLU A 163 29.08 3.11 22.67
N ASN A 164 27.80 2.95 23.01
CA ASN A 164 27.33 1.81 23.75
C ASN A 164 27.13 0.60 22.82
N LYS A 165 27.71 -0.53 23.19
CA LYS A 165 27.64 -1.80 22.44
C LYS A 165 26.70 -2.83 23.09
N ASP A 166 25.91 -2.41 24.08
CA ASP A 166 24.92 -3.24 24.75
C ASP A 166 23.50 -2.75 24.37
N ALA A 167 22.88 -3.45 23.43
CA ALA A 167 21.54 -3.12 22.95
C ALA A 167 20.48 -3.15 24.05
N VAL A 168 20.61 -4.06 25.05
CA VAL A 168 19.69 -4.16 26.20
C VAL A 168 19.81 -2.92 27.09
N SER A 169 21.04 -2.47 27.34
CA SER A 169 21.31 -1.26 28.11
C SER A 169 20.71 -0.02 27.43
N ILE A 170 20.95 0.14 26.12
CA ILE A 170 20.38 1.24 25.31
C ILE A 170 18.87 1.30 25.45
N VAL A 171 18.19 0.16 25.27
CA VAL A 171 16.73 0.12 25.34
C VAL A 171 16.21 0.46 26.75
N ASN A 172 16.85 -0.04 27.79
CA ASN A 172 16.49 0.30 29.17
C ASN A 172 16.66 1.80 29.47
N ASN A 173 17.72 2.42 28.95
CA ASN A 173 17.95 3.86 29.10
C ASN A 173 16.92 4.66 28.27
N ALA A 174 16.59 4.20 27.05
CA ALA A 174 15.54 4.79 26.24
C ALA A 174 14.16 4.78 26.94
N ILE A 175 13.83 3.72 27.69
CA ILE A 175 12.59 3.67 28.48
C ILE A 175 12.57 4.72 29.58
N LYS A 176 13.71 4.96 30.27
CA LYS A 176 13.82 6.03 31.25
C LYS A 176 13.63 7.40 30.60
N GLU A 177 14.29 7.62 29.48
CA GLU A 177 14.19 8.84 28.68
C GLU A 177 12.76 9.09 28.19
N ALA A 178 12.08 8.05 27.67
CA ALA A 178 10.69 8.14 27.23
C ALA A 178 9.76 8.59 28.37
N LYS A 179 9.93 8.05 29.56
CA LYS A 179 9.16 8.44 30.76
C LYS A 179 9.44 9.89 31.14
N SER A 180 10.70 10.33 31.13
CA SER A 180 11.08 11.73 31.48
C SER A 180 10.51 12.75 30.49
N LYS A 181 10.40 12.38 29.21
CA LYS A 181 9.85 13.21 28.13
C LYS A 181 8.35 12.99 27.84
N ASN A 182 7.66 12.27 28.71
CA ASN A 182 6.22 11.95 28.54
C ASN A 182 5.90 11.32 27.18
N LYS A 183 6.80 10.46 26.67
CA LYS A 183 6.53 9.66 25.48
C LYS A 183 5.70 8.45 25.87
N ASN A 184 4.65 8.16 25.12
CA ASN A 184 3.71 7.10 25.47
C ASN A 184 3.85 5.84 24.59
N VAL A 185 4.72 5.87 23.59
CA VAL A 185 5.09 4.72 22.75
C VAL A 185 6.58 4.73 22.50
N ILE A 186 7.21 3.56 22.53
CA ILE A 186 8.61 3.33 22.17
C ILE A 186 8.65 2.34 21.02
N ILE A 187 9.37 2.67 19.96
CA ILE A 187 9.60 1.79 18.80
C ILE A 187 11.10 1.48 18.76
N ILE A 188 11.45 0.23 18.97
CA ILE A 188 12.83 -0.25 18.99
C ILE A 188 13.19 -0.81 17.64
N ASP A 189 14.05 -0.12 16.88
CA ASP A 189 14.60 -0.60 15.61
C ASP A 189 15.84 -1.44 15.91
N THR A 190 15.77 -2.75 15.67
CA THR A 190 16.87 -3.67 15.98
C THR A 190 17.79 -3.90 14.79
N ALA A 191 18.99 -4.39 15.08
CA ALA A 191 19.92 -4.85 14.06
C ALA A 191 19.29 -5.92 13.16
N GLY A 192 19.72 -5.95 11.91
CA GLY A 192 19.41 -7.03 10.98
C GLY A 192 20.70 -7.54 10.36
N ARG A 193 20.80 -8.86 10.17
CA ARG A 193 21.89 -9.50 9.44
C ARG A 193 21.37 -10.08 8.12
N LEU A 194 22.27 -10.46 7.24
CA LEU A 194 21.93 -10.99 5.91
C LEU A 194 21.26 -12.37 5.98
N ALA A 195 21.55 -13.12 7.06
CA ALA A 195 20.95 -14.42 7.30
C ALA A 195 20.55 -14.54 8.77
N VAL A 196 19.70 -15.51 9.08
CA VAL A 196 19.36 -15.88 10.45
C VAL A 196 20.59 -16.49 11.11
N ASP A 197 21.13 -15.86 12.16
CA ASP A 197 22.24 -16.37 12.95
C ASP A 197 21.95 -16.30 14.47
N GLU A 198 22.63 -17.15 15.24
CA GLU A 198 22.40 -17.28 16.67
C GLU A 198 22.74 -16.01 17.47
N VAL A 199 23.72 -15.22 17.03
CA VAL A 199 24.11 -13.98 17.72
C VAL A 199 22.99 -12.95 17.64
N MET A 200 22.47 -12.71 16.44
CA MET A 200 21.34 -11.80 16.23
C MET A 200 20.09 -12.28 16.96
N MET A 201 19.76 -13.56 16.84
CA MET A 201 18.58 -14.12 17.48
C MET A 201 18.64 -14.03 18.99
N THR A 202 19.82 -14.26 19.57
CA THR A 202 20.06 -14.11 21.02
C THR A 202 19.93 -12.65 21.46
N GLU A 203 20.49 -11.71 20.70
CA GLU A 203 20.39 -10.28 21.01
C GLU A 203 18.93 -9.80 21.05
N VAL A 204 18.14 -10.11 19.99
CA VAL A 204 16.73 -9.74 19.95
C VAL A 204 15.91 -10.42 21.04
N ALA A 205 16.22 -11.70 21.36
CA ALA A 205 15.60 -12.41 22.46
C ALA A 205 15.93 -11.79 23.83
N ASN A 206 17.17 -11.33 24.03
CA ASN A 206 17.58 -10.64 25.25
C ASN A 206 16.85 -9.30 25.40
N ILE A 207 16.73 -8.53 24.33
CA ILE A 207 15.93 -7.29 24.32
C ILE A 207 14.48 -7.62 24.69
N LYS A 208 13.86 -8.61 24.03
CA LYS A 208 12.49 -9.05 24.33
C LYS A 208 12.33 -9.38 25.80
N ALA A 209 13.24 -10.18 26.38
CA ALA A 209 13.18 -10.60 27.78
C ALA A 209 13.33 -9.42 28.75
N ALA A 210 14.19 -8.45 28.42
CA ALA A 210 14.46 -7.28 29.28
C ALA A 210 13.30 -6.30 29.35
N VAL A 211 12.53 -6.11 28.26
CA VAL A 211 11.52 -5.03 28.18
C VAL A 211 10.09 -5.52 28.03
N ASN A 212 9.86 -6.81 27.85
CA ASN A 212 8.54 -7.43 27.66
C ASN A 212 7.62 -6.60 26.77
N PRO A 213 7.91 -6.47 25.46
CA PRO A 213 7.19 -5.60 24.56
C PRO A 213 5.73 -6.03 24.37
N GLN A 214 4.81 -5.07 24.21
CA GLN A 214 3.42 -5.33 23.90
C GLN A 214 3.24 -5.88 22.48
N GLU A 215 4.14 -5.47 21.58
CA GLU A 215 4.17 -5.93 20.19
C GLU A 215 5.59 -6.29 19.76
N ILE A 216 5.71 -7.42 19.10
CA ILE A 216 6.92 -7.78 18.36
C ILE A 216 6.50 -7.91 16.90
N LEU A 217 6.97 -7.00 16.05
CA LEU A 217 6.63 -6.97 14.63
C LEU A 217 7.78 -7.52 13.80
N PHE A 218 7.52 -8.63 13.13
CA PHE A 218 8.46 -9.20 12.19
C PHE A 218 8.31 -8.54 10.82
N VAL A 219 9.34 -7.82 10.40
CA VAL A 219 9.37 -7.08 9.13
C VAL A 219 10.03 -7.93 8.06
N VAL A 220 9.30 -8.19 6.98
CA VAL A 220 9.74 -9.02 5.88
C VAL A 220 9.56 -8.33 4.53
N ASP A 221 10.54 -8.51 3.65
CA ASP A 221 10.49 -8.06 2.26
C ASP A 221 9.61 -9.02 1.45
N SER A 222 8.50 -8.53 0.92
CA SER A 222 7.56 -9.34 0.14
C SER A 222 8.15 -9.88 -1.17
N MET A 223 9.22 -9.25 -1.67
CA MET A 223 9.88 -9.66 -2.91
C MET A 223 10.73 -10.93 -2.77
N THR A 224 11.06 -11.34 -1.55
CA THR A 224 11.93 -12.50 -1.30
C THR A 224 11.20 -13.85 -1.40
N GLY A 225 9.90 -13.85 -1.69
CA GLY A 225 9.12 -15.06 -1.99
C GLY A 225 9.17 -16.10 -0.86
N GLN A 226 9.53 -17.34 -1.16
CA GLN A 226 9.55 -18.44 -0.19
C GLN A 226 10.61 -18.27 0.91
N ASP A 227 11.70 -17.55 0.67
CA ASP A 227 12.71 -17.26 1.70
C ASP A 227 12.16 -16.38 2.82
N ALA A 228 11.21 -15.48 2.49
CA ALA A 228 10.45 -14.73 3.48
C ALA A 228 9.72 -15.65 4.47
N VAL A 229 9.11 -16.70 3.94
CA VAL A 229 8.33 -17.68 4.74
C VAL A 229 9.23 -18.48 5.66
N ASN A 230 10.35 -18.98 5.14
CA ASN A 230 11.33 -19.74 5.91
C ASN A 230 11.94 -18.89 7.04
N THR A 231 12.28 -17.64 6.71
CA THR A 231 12.79 -16.68 7.70
C THR A 231 11.76 -16.38 8.78
N ALA A 232 10.51 -16.17 8.39
CA ALA A 232 9.42 -15.92 9.34
C ALA A 232 9.24 -17.10 10.32
N ALA A 233 9.34 -18.36 9.84
CA ALA A 233 9.26 -19.54 10.68
C ALA A 233 10.38 -19.56 11.72
N ALA A 234 11.64 -19.33 11.32
CA ALA A 234 12.78 -19.33 12.23
C ALA A 234 12.68 -18.22 13.30
N PHE A 235 12.26 -17.00 12.90
CA PHE A 235 12.03 -15.92 13.85
C PHE A 235 10.86 -16.21 14.80
N ASN A 236 9.78 -16.83 14.30
CA ASN A 236 8.62 -17.15 15.13
C ASN A 236 8.95 -18.18 16.21
N GLU A 237 9.73 -19.19 15.87
CA GLU A 237 10.18 -20.22 16.83
C GLU A 237 10.96 -19.59 18.01
N ARG A 238 11.81 -18.60 17.75
CA ARG A 238 12.65 -17.98 18.77
C ARG A 238 11.99 -16.84 19.51
N LEU A 239 11.24 -15.99 18.80
CA LEU A 239 10.70 -14.74 19.33
C LEU A 239 9.21 -14.80 19.65
N ASP A 240 8.47 -15.76 19.08
CA ASP A 240 7.01 -15.79 19.18
C ASP A 240 6.41 -14.41 18.94
N PHE A 241 6.72 -13.82 17.77
CA PHE A 241 6.31 -12.45 17.43
C PHE A 241 4.78 -12.33 17.32
N SER A 242 4.25 -11.13 17.57
CA SER A 242 2.81 -10.86 17.62
C SER A 242 2.18 -10.61 16.25
N GLY A 243 2.98 -10.24 15.26
CA GLY A 243 2.48 -9.96 13.91
C GLY A 243 3.58 -9.74 12.89
N VAL A 244 3.17 -9.81 11.62
CA VAL A 244 4.03 -9.65 10.45
C VAL A 244 3.76 -8.31 9.78
N VAL A 245 4.81 -7.71 9.24
CA VAL A 245 4.74 -6.51 8.39
C VAL A 245 5.33 -6.84 7.03
N LEU A 246 4.55 -6.64 5.98
CA LEU A 246 5.00 -6.80 4.61
C LEU A 246 5.51 -5.46 4.07
N THR A 247 6.76 -5.43 3.60
CA THR A 247 7.37 -4.25 2.98
C THR A 247 7.58 -4.46 1.48
N LYS A 248 7.91 -3.38 0.77
CA LYS A 248 8.22 -3.36 -0.67
C LYS A 248 7.14 -3.98 -1.56
N LEU A 249 5.88 -3.86 -1.14
CA LEU A 249 4.75 -4.41 -1.90
C LEU A 249 4.58 -3.75 -3.28
N ASP A 250 5.10 -2.55 -3.48
CA ASP A 250 5.15 -1.86 -4.77
C ASP A 250 6.00 -2.59 -5.81
N GLY A 251 7.08 -3.26 -5.39
CA GLY A 251 7.93 -4.10 -6.23
C GLY A 251 7.43 -5.55 -6.37
N ASP A 252 6.54 -6.01 -5.52
CA ASP A 252 6.03 -7.37 -5.53
C ASP A 252 4.92 -7.55 -6.57
N THR A 253 5.24 -8.26 -7.64
CA THR A 253 4.27 -8.64 -8.68
C THR A 253 3.66 -10.02 -8.46
N ARG A 254 4.22 -10.84 -7.57
CA ARG A 254 3.86 -12.24 -7.35
C ARG A 254 2.90 -12.43 -6.18
N GLY A 255 3.20 -11.87 -5.02
CA GLY A 255 2.34 -11.90 -3.83
C GLY A 255 2.37 -13.19 -3.00
N GLY A 256 3.21 -14.14 -3.36
CA GLY A 256 3.23 -15.46 -2.70
C GLY A 256 3.65 -15.43 -1.25
N ALA A 257 4.53 -14.50 -0.87
CA ALA A 257 4.94 -14.33 0.52
C ALA A 257 3.73 -13.99 1.43
N ALA A 258 2.89 -13.03 1.01
CA ALA A 258 1.70 -12.63 1.76
C ALA A 258 0.74 -13.79 2.03
N LEU A 259 0.55 -14.64 1.01
CA LEU A 259 -0.34 -15.80 1.10
C LEU A 259 0.25 -16.94 1.94
N SER A 260 1.57 -17.10 1.97
CA SER A 260 2.24 -18.23 2.61
C SER A 260 2.62 -17.98 4.06
N ILE A 261 2.99 -16.74 4.43
CA ILE A 261 3.50 -16.42 5.77
C ILE A 261 2.47 -16.70 6.85
N LYS A 262 1.24 -16.17 6.72
CA LYS A 262 0.18 -16.36 7.72
C LYS A 262 -0.08 -17.86 7.96
N TYR A 263 -0.14 -18.63 6.88
CA TYR A 263 -0.36 -20.08 6.97
C TYR A 263 0.77 -20.78 7.72
N THR A 264 2.04 -20.42 7.43
CA THR A 264 3.21 -21.10 7.97
C THR A 264 3.46 -20.78 9.44
N VAL A 265 3.37 -19.51 9.83
CA VAL A 265 3.69 -19.08 11.20
C VAL A 265 2.48 -18.91 12.11
N ASN A 266 1.28 -19.01 11.56
CA ASN A 266 0.01 -18.77 12.24
C ASN A 266 -0.04 -17.43 13.01
N LYS A 267 0.66 -16.41 12.51
CA LYS A 267 0.65 -15.04 13.04
C LYS A 267 -0.03 -14.09 12.06
N PRO A 268 -0.79 -13.09 12.52
CA PRO A 268 -1.48 -12.17 11.64
C PRO A 268 -0.50 -11.26 10.90
N ILE A 269 -0.86 -10.88 9.68
CA ILE A 269 -0.25 -9.73 9.03
C ILE A 269 -0.95 -8.48 9.56
N LYS A 270 -0.20 -7.56 10.17
CA LYS A 270 -0.77 -6.35 10.79
C LYS A 270 -0.68 -5.12 9.89
N PHE A 271 0.43 -5.01 9.15
CA PHE A 271 0.68 -3.85 8.31
C PHE A 271 1.25 -4.26 6.95
N SER A 272 0.99 -3.40 5.99
CA SER A 272 1.59 -3.41 4.66
C SER A 272 2.22 -2.06 4.36
N SER A 273 3.41 -2.07 3.78
CA SER A 273 4.19 -0.87 3.47
C SER A 273 4.65 -0.90 2.03
N SER A 274 4.45 0.19 1.31
CA SER A 274 4.86 0.36 -0.08
C SER A 274 5.67 1.66 -0.24
N GLY A 275 6.64 1.66 -1.16
CA GLY A 275 7.47 2.82 -1.46
C GLY A 275 8.23 3.40 -0.25
N GLU A 276 8.84 4.56 -0.42
CA GLU A 276 9.72 5.17 0.57
C GLU A 276 9.07 6.31 1.39
N LYS A 277 7.91 6.82 0.97
CA LYS A 277 7.23 7.93 1.66
C LYS A 277 6.73 7.51 3.04
N MET A 278 6.83 8.40 4.02
CA MET A 278 6.48 8.12 5.42
C MET A 278 4.98 7.94 5.68
N ASP A 279 4.14 8.32 4.77
CA ASP A 279 2.67 8.20 4.83
C ASP A 279 2.12 6.92 4.14
N THR A 280 2.99 6.09 3.55
CA THR A 280 2.60 4.86 2.84
C THR A 280 2.65 3.62 3.72
N LEU A 281 2.01 3.68 4.86
CA LEU A 281 1.78 2.55 5.77
C LEU A 281 0.27 2.32 5.89
N ASP A 282 -0.16 1.12 5.53
CA ASP A 282 -1.56 0.71 5.62
C ASP A 282 -1.72 -0.42 6.65
N VAL A 283 -2.82 -0.40 7.40
CA VAL A 283 -3.27 -1.58 8.15
C VAL A 283 -3.63 -2.68 7.15
N PHE A 284 -3.24 -3.90 7.45
CA PHE A 284 -3.50 -5.02 6.55
C PHE A 284 -4.93 -5.54 6.72
N TYR A 285 -5.73 -5.40 5.68
CA TYR A 285 -7.10 -5.92 5.61
C TYR A 285 -7.13 -7.11 4.64
N PRO A 286 -7.27 -8.37 5.13
CA PRO A 286 -7.27 -9.57 4.30
C PRO A 286 -8.25 -9.51 3.13
N GLU A 287 -9.49 -9.05 3.38
CA GLU A 287 -10.53 -8.93 2.34
C GLU A 287 -10.13 -7.96 1.22
N ARG A 288 -9.64 -6.77 1.57
CA ARG A 288 -9.19 -5.78 0.58
C ARG A 288 -8.01 -6.31 -0.25
N MET A 289 -7.12 -7.07 0.41
CA MET A 289 -5.99 -7.68 -0.28
C MET A 289 -6.44 -8.79 -1.23
N ALA A 290 -7.41 -9.62 -0.85
CA ALA A 290 -8.02 -10.60 -1.72
C ALA A 290 -8.67 -9.94 -2.95
N GLN A 291 -9.39 -8.83 -2.77
CA GLN A 291 -9.96 -8.06 -3.89
C GLN A 291 -8.90 -7.53 -4.84
N ARG A 292 -7.78 -7.00 -4.31
CA ARG A 292 -6.63 -6.55 -5.13
C ARG A 292 -6.02 -7.69 -5.93
N ILE A 293 -5.82 -8.86 -5.30
CA ILE A 293 -5.29 -10.06 -5.96
C ILE A 293 -6.22 -10.52 -7.10
N LEU A 294 -7.53 -10.39 -6.93
CA LEU A 294 -8.53 -10.76 -7.95
C LEU A 294 -8.73 -9.69 -9.03
N GLY A 295 -7.99 -8.58 -8.99
CA GLY A 295 -8.12 -7.49 -9.94
C GLY A 295 -9.43 -6.70 -9.80
N MET A 296 -10.12 -6.84 -8.67
CA MET A 296 -11.38 -6.14 -8.39
C MET A 296 -11.17 -4.71 -7.89
N GLY A 297 -9.91 -4.32 -7.68
CA GLY A 297 -9.53 -3.03 -7.11
C GLY A 297 -9.70 -2.97 -5.58
N ASP A 298 -9.48 -1.79 -5.03
CA ASP A 298 -9.67 -1.49 -3.61
C ASP A 298 -10.24 -0.08 -3.45
N ILE A 299 -11.51 0.05 -3.80
CA ILE A 299 -12.22 1.34 -3.76
C ILE A 299 -12.26 1.92 -2.35
N VAL A 300 -12.37 1.07 -1.33
CA VAL A 300 -12.47 1.52 0.07
C VAL A 300 -11.19 2.22 0.49
N SER A 301 -10.02 1.59 0.28
CA SER A 301 -8.72 2.22 0.57
C SER A 301 -8.48 3.48 -0.27
N LEU A 302 -8.93 3.51 -1.52
CA LEU A 302 -8.83 4.70 -2.37
C LEU A 302 -9.65 5.86 -1.81
N VAL A 303 -10.90 5.59 -1.39
CA VAL A 303 -11.78 6.60 -0.79
C VAL A 303 -11.25 7.07 0.56
N GLU A 304 -10.77 6.17 1.42
CA GLU A 304 -10.15 6.51 2.70
C GLU A 304 -8.94 7.43 2.49
N ARG A 305 -8.03 7.10 1.57
CA ARG A 305 -6.88 7.96 1.24
C ARG A 305 -7.29 9.31 0.65
N ALA A 306 -8.34 9.31 -0.19
CA ALA A 306 -8.89 10.55 -0.71
C ALA A 306 -9.43 11.43 0.43
N GLN A 307 -10.27 10.88 1.32
CA GLN A 307 -10.84 11.61 2.45
C GLN A 307 -9.77 12.18 3.40
N GLU A 308 -8.67 11.46 3.61
CA GLU A 308 -7.57 11.91 4.47
C GLU A 308 -6.77 13.09 3.89
N GLN A 309 -6.70 13.20 2.56
CA GLN A 309 -5.88 14.20 1.87
C GLN A 309 -6.70 15.38 1.33
N PHE A 310 -8.03 15.23 1.26
CA PHE A 310 -8.90 16.30 0.78
C PHE A 310 -9.33 17.20 1.95
N ASP A 311 -8.93 18.46 1.89
CA ASP A 311 -9.52 19.53 2.70
C ASP A 311 -10.93 19.83 2.16
N GLU A 312 -11.96 19.56 2.97
CA GLU A 312 -13.37 19.82 2.59
C GLU A 312 -13.59 21.28 2.15
N ALA A 313 -12.88 22.24 2.74
CA ALA A 313 -12.97 23.64 2.37
C ALA A 313 -12.33 23.92 0.98
N GLU A 314 -11.24 23.26 0.63
CA GLU A 314 -10.63 23.35 -0.70
C GLU A 314 -11.50 22.65 -1.73
N ALA A 315 -12.04 21.47 -1.43
CA ALA A 315 -12.95 20.74 -2.31
C ALA A 315 -14.22 21.57 -2.64
N ALA A 316 -14.83 22.22 -1.64
CA ALA A 316 -15.99 23.09 -1.85
C ALA A 316 -15.66 24.34 -2.69
N LYS A 317 -14.47 24.91 -2.54
CA LYS A 317 -13.99 26.03 -3.39
C LYS A 317 -13.80 25.58 -4.83
N LEU A 318 -13.21 24.42 -5.03
CA LEU A 318 -12.97 23.84 -6.34
C LEU A 318 -14.30 23.53 -7.06
N GLU A 319 -15.24 22.89 -6.36
CA GLU A 319 -16.58 22.63 -6.91
C GLU A 319 -17.26 23.89 -7.38
N LYS A 320 -17.20 24.97 -6.59
CA LYS A 320 -17.76 26.29 -6.97
C LYS A 320 -17.06 26.85 -8.23
N LYS A 321 -15.73 26.72 -8.36
CA LYS A 321 -14.98 27.16 -9.54
C LYS A 321 -15.35 26.32 -10.78
N ILE A 322 -15.45 25.01 -10.66
CA ILE A 322 -15.86 24.11 -11.73
C ILE A 322 -17.27 24.46 -12.21
N ARG A 323 -18.22 24.65 -11.29
CA ARG A 323 -19.60 25.09 -11.62
C ARG A 323 -19.63 26.42 -12.36
N LYS A 324 -18.72 27.35 -12.04
CA LYS A 324 -18.58 28.65 -12.69
C LYS A 324 -17.74 28.62 -13.97
N ASN A 325 -17.24 27.44 -14.41
CA ASN A 325 -16.28 27.30 -15.51
C ASN A 325 -14.98 28.12 -15.33
N GLN A 326 -14.54 28.28 -14.08
CA GLN A 326 -13.37 29.06 -13.70
C GLN A 326 -12.17 28.19 -13.29
N PHE A 327 -12.15 26.92 -13.73
CA PHE A 327 -11.03 26.00 -13.48
C PHE A 327 -9.80 26.44 -14.26
N ASP A 328 -8.68 26.65 -13.56
CA ASP A 328 -7.43 27.20 -14.09
C ASP A 328 -6.20 26.31 -13.81
N PHE A 329 -5.00 26.70 -14.25
CA PHE A 329 -3.77 25.93 -14.03
C PHE A 329 -3.30 25.93 -12.57
N GLU A 330 -3.66 26.91 -11.75
CA GLU A 330 -3.38 26.87 -10.31
C GLU A 330 -4.22 25.80 -9.61
N ASP A 331 -5.51 25.71 -9.99
CA ASP A 331 -6.39 24.66 -9.48
C ASP A 331 -5.89 23.27 -9.91
N PHE A 332 -5.47 23.15 -11.18
CA PHE A 332 -4.92 21.91 -11.72
C PHE A 332 -3.63 21.50 -11.00
N LYS A 333 -2.71 22.45 -10.74
CA LYS A 333 -1.49 22.21 -9.97
C LYS A 333 -1.79 21.75 -8.55
N THR A 334 -2.76 22.38 -7.89
CA THR A 334 -3.20 22.01 -6.54
C THR A 334 -3.73 20.57 -6.53
N GLN A 335 -4.56 20.19 -7.52
CA GLN A 335 -5.06 18.83 -7.66
C GLN A 335 -3.93 17.81 -7.89
N LEU A 336 -2.96 18.13 -8.75
CA LEU A 336 -1.78 17.29 -8.97
C LEU A 336 -0.98 17.05 -7.67
N GLN A 337 -0.81 18.11 -6.87
CA GLN A 337 -0.11 18.02 -5.59
C GLN A 337 -0.89 17.16 -4.57
N GLN A 338 -2.22 17.25 -4.54
CA GLN A 338 -3.07 16.41 -3.70
C GLN A 338 -2.97 14.94 -4.12
N ILE A 339 -3.05 14.65 -5.43
CA ILE A 339 -2.87 13.28 -5.95
C ILE A 339 -1.49 12.72 -5.56
N LYS A 340 -0.43 13.53 -5.68
CA LYS A 340 0.93 13.11 -5.27
C LYS A 340 1.03 12.80 -3.77
N LYS A 341 0.29 13.50 -2.92
CA LYS A 341 0.22 13.23 -1.48
C LYS A 341 -0.48 11.92 -1.16
N MET A 342 -1.42 11.46 -2.00
CA MET A 342 -2.14 10.20 -1.80
C MET A 342 -1.26 8.95 -2.04
N GLY A 343 -0.04 9.11 -2.55
CA GLY A 343 0.90 8.02 -2.81
C GLY A 343 1.34 7.92 -4.27
N ASN A 344 1.86 6.74 -4.66
CA ASN A 344 2.27 6.49 -6.04
C ASN A 344 1.03 6.37 -6.93
N LEU A 345 1.01 7.10 -8.06
CA LEU A 345 -0.13 7.10 -8.98
C LEU A 345 -0.45 5.71 -9.53
N LYS A 346 0.57 4.91 -9.81
CA LYS A 346 0.41 3.52 -10.30
C LYS A 346 -0.34 2.65 -9.29
N ASP A 347 -0.08 2.84 -8.00
CA ASP A 347 -0.78 2.13 -6.92
C ASP A 347 -2.22 2.60 -6.79
N LEU A 348 -2.47 3.92 -6.86
CA LEU A 348 -3.82 4.50 -6.80
C LEU A 348 -4.68 4.00 -7.98
N MET A 349 -4.12 3.96 -9.17
CA MET A 349 -4.82 3.49 -10.36
C MET A 349 -5.07 1.99 -10.32
N GLY A 350 -4.18 1.21 -9.69
CA GLY A 350 -4.38 -0.21 -9.40
C GLY A 350 -5.56 -0.49 -8.45
N MET A 351 -5.98 0.52 -7.66
CA MET A 351 -7.15 0.41 -6.78
C MET A 351 -8.48 0.59 -7.52
N ILE A 352 -8.48 1.13 -8.75
CA ILE A 352 -9.70 1.34 -9.55
C ILE A 352 -10.00 0.09 -10.37
N PRO A 353 -11.20 -0.54 -10.21
CA PRO A 353 -11.59 -1.71 -10.97
C PRO A 353 -11.56 -1.45 -12.48
N GLY A 354 -10.93 -2.32 -13.25
CA GLY A 354 -10.91 -2.28 -14.72
C GLY A 354 -9.97 -1.25 -15.37
N VAL A 355 -9.42 -0.32 -14.60
CA VAL A 355 -8.52 0.74 -15.11
C VAL A 355 -7.07 0.25 -15.20
N GLY A 356 -6.65 -0.64 -14.33
CA GLY A 356 -5.29 -1.18 -14.28
C GLY A 356 -4.80 -1.82 -15.59
N LYS A 357 -5.72 -2.29 -16.45
CA LYS A 357 -5.38 -2.87 -17.76
C LYS A 357 -5.11 -1.84 -18.86
N GLN A 358 -5.84 -0.72 -18.85
CA GLN A 358 -5.73 0.31 -19.89
C GLN A 358 -4.48 1.17 -19.73
N ILE A 359 -3.86 1.11 -18.54
CA ILE A 359 -2.72 1.96 -18.15
C ILE A 359 -1.39 1.21 -18.27
N LYS A 360 -1.41 -0.12 -18.50
CA LYS A 360 -0.18 -0.91 -18.69
C LYS A 360 0.73 -0.38 -19.79
N ASP A 361 0.15 0.15 -20.85
CA ASP A 361 0.86 0.67 -22.02
C ASP A 361 1.23 2.16 -21.88
N LEU A 362 0.76 2.82 -20.81
CA LEU A 362 1.14 4.19 -20.50
C LEU A 362 2.25 4.13 -19.45
N ASP A 363 3.46 4.52 -19.85
CA ASP A 363 4.60 4.73 -18.94
C ASP A 363 4.30 5.96 -18.06
N ILE A 364 3.30 5.80 -17.15
CA ILE A 364 2.91 6.83 -16.20
C ILE A 364 3.91 6.75 -15.06
N ASN A 365 5.05 7.39 -15.29
CA ASN A 365 6.07 7.58 -14.30
C ASN A 365 5.79 8.86 -13.51
N ASP A 366 6.18 8.93 -12.24
CA ASP A 366 6.18 10.18 -11.45
C ASP A 366 6.90 11.34 -12.19
N ASP A 367 7.79 11.02 -13.13
CA ASP A 367 8.48 11.98 -14.00
C ASP A 367 7.56 12.69 -15.00
N ALA A 368 6.45 12.06 -15.42
CA ALA A 368 5.46 12.71 -16.29
C ALA A 368 4.83 13.94 -15.60
N PHE A 369 4.56 13.83 -14.31
CA PHE A 369 4.05 14.96 -13.52
C PHE A 369 5.10 16.05 -13.30
N LYS A 370 6.38 15.70 -13.19
CA LYS A 370 7.46 16.69 -13.08
C LYS A 370 7.49 17.60 -14.32
N GLY A 371 7.30 17.01 -15.52
CA GLY A 371 7.22 17.78 -16.77
C GLY A 371 6.04 18.75 -16.79
N ILE A 372 4.85 18.29 -16.40
CA ILE A 372 3.64 19.12 -16.31
C ILE A 372 3.83 20.24 -15.27
N GLU A 373 4.34 19.93 -14.10
CA GLU A 373 4.64 20.92 -13.06
C GLU A 373 5.68 21.95 -13.53
N ALA A 374 6.73 21.54 -14.24
CA ALA A 374 7.72 22.43 -14.80
C ALA A 374 7.09 23.39 -15.80
N MET A 375 6.20 22.91 -16.70
CA MET A 375 5.46 23.76 -17.64
C MET A 375 4.58 24.78 -16.90
N ILE A 376 3.80 24.36 -15.90
CA ILE A 376 2.95 25.27 -15.12
C ILE A 376 3.80 26.27 -14.33
N ASN A 377 4.91 25.82 -13.71
CA ASN A 377 5.80 26.69 -12.94
C ASN A 377 6.50 27.74 -13.83
N SER A 378 6.71 27.45 -15.11
CA SER A 378 7.26 28.39 -16.09
C SER A 378 6.25 29.41 -16.59
N MET A 379 4.96 29.26 -16.28
CA MET A 379 3.92 30.25 -16.57
C MET A 379 3.90 31.34 -15.50
N THR A 380 3.57 32.56 -15.88
CA THR A 380 3.27 33.65 -14.95
C THR A 380 1.94 33.35 -14.23
N MET A 381 1.70 34.03 -13.09
CA MET A 381 0.43 33.87 -12.35
C MET A 381 -0.79 34.28 -13.20
N GLU A 382 -0.63 35.27 -14.08
CA GLU A 382 -1.69 35.67 -14.99
C GLU A 382 -1.99 34.61 -16.04
N GLU A 383 -0.95 33.97 -16.60
CA GLU A 383 -1.10 32.89 -17.59
C GLU A 383 -1.70 31.62 -16.96
N ARG A 384 -1.39 31.34 -15.70
CA ARG A 384 -1.99 30.23 -14.99
C ARG A 384 -3.48 30.44 -14.74
N ARG A 385 -3.89 31.65 -14.39
CA ARG A 385 -5.29 32.00 -14.11
C ARG A 385 -6.11 32.25 -15.38
N ASN A 386 -5.46 32.69 -16.44
CA ASN A 386 -6.11 32.93 -17.72
C ASN A 386 -5.32 32.28 -18.88
N PRO A 387 -5.55 31.00 -19.15
CA PRO A 387 -4.85 30.25 -20.21
C PRO A 387 -5.01 30.86 -21.62
N ASP A 388 -6.10 31.59 -21.87
CA ASP A 388 -6.42 32.13 -23.18
C ASP A 388 -5.43 33.23 -23.66
N ILE A 389 -4.65 33.81 -22.74
CA ILE A 389 -3.62 34.80 -23.09
C ILE A 389 -2.31 34.17 -23.60
N ILE A 390 -2.18 32.83 -23.56
CA ILE A 390 -0.94 32.13 -23.95
C ILE A 390 -0.80 32.10 -25.48
N ASN A 391 -0.17 33.13 -26.01
CA ASN A 391 0.14 33.30 -27.43
C ASN A 391 1.44 32.55 -27.84
N PRO A 392 1.80 32.46 -29.15
CA PRO A 392 2.99 31.71 -29.60
C PRO A 392 4.30 32.16 -28.95
N SER A 393 4.50 33.43 -28.67
CA SER A 393 5.70 33.97 -28.01
C SER A 393 5.78 33.46 -26.56
N ARG A 394 4.66 33.50 -25.82
CA ARG A 394 4.56 32.99 -24.47
C ARG A 394 4.77 31.47 -24.43
N LYS A 395 4.21 30.72 -25.39
CA LYS A 395 4.45 29.27 -25.51
C LYS A 395 5.93 28.95 -25.66
N ASN A 396 6.66 29.64 -26.53
CA ASN A 396 8.10 29.45 -26.69
C ASN A 396 8.88 29.73 -25.39
N ARG A 397 8.52 30.79 -24.66
CA ARG A 397 9.13 31.12 -23.37
C ARG A 397 8.85 30.05 -22.31
N ILE A 398 7.60 29.59 -22.21
CA ILE A 398 7.20 28.55 -21.28
C ILE A 398 7.90 27.22 -21.58
N ALA A 399 7.96 26.80 -22.85
CA ALA A 399 8.65 25.61 -23.29
C ALA A 399 10.15 25.65 -22.92
N LYS A 400 10.81 26.77 -23.27
CA LYS A 400 12.22 26.98 -22.93
C LYS A 400 12.47 26.99 -21.41
N GLY A 401 11.60 27.64 -20.63
CA GLY A 401 11.71 27.73 -19.16
C GLY A 401 11.47 26.42 -18.45
N SER A 402 10.64 25.53 -19.01
CA SER A 402 10.33 24.21 -18.45
C SER A 402 11.30 23.11 -18.90
N GLY A 403 12.21 23.39 -19.84
CA GLY A 403 13.07 22.36 -20.43
C GLY A 403 12.31 21.33 -21.28
N LYS A 404 11.10 21.69 -21.76
CA LYS A 404 10.24 20.86 -22.60
C LYS A 404 10.15 21.44 -24.00
N ASP A 405 9.85 20.61 -25.00
CA ASP A 405 9.67 21.09 -26.34
C ASP A 405 8.30 21.77 -26.55
N LEU A 406 8.17 22.50 -27.66
CA LEU A 406 6.94 23.23 -27.99
C LEU A 406 5.78 22.26 -28.30
N ALA A 407 6.06 21.07 -28.82
CA ALA A 407 5.07 20.06 -29.14
C ALA A 407 4.45 19.47 -27.86
N GLU A 408 5.28 19.12 -26.88
CA GLU A 408 4.82 18.67 -25.56
C GLU A 408 3.95 19.72 -24.86
N LEU A 409 4.37 21.01 -24.89
CA LEU A 409 3.57 22.09 -24.33
C LEU A 409 2.23 22.25 -25.05
N ASN A 410 2.20 22.22 -26.39
CA ASN A 410 0.95 22.31 -27.13
C ASN A 410 0.01 21.15 -26.87
N GLN A 411 0.55 19.93 -26.74
CA GLN A 411 -0.21 18.75 -26.36
C GLN A 411 -0.82 18.91 -24.97
N PHE A 412 -0.05 19.38 -24.00
CA PHE A 412 -0.53 19.63 -22.65
C PHE A 412 -1.65 20.68 -22.62
N LEU A 413 -1.49 21.81 -23.30
CA LEU A 413 -2.52 22.85 -23.37
C LEU A 413 -3.82 22.32 -23.99
N LYS A 414 -3.71 21.53 -25.07
CA LYS A 414 -4.86 20.90 -25.72
C LYS A 414 -5.58 19.92 -24.80
N GLN A 415 -4.84 19.08 -24.05
CA GLN A 415 -5.41 18.16 -23.10
C GLN A 415 -6.13 18.89 -21.95
N PHE A 416 -5.56 20.00 -21.47
CA PHE A 416 -6.19 20.83 -20.46
C PHE A 416 -7.50 21.46 -20.94
N GLU A 417 -7.57 21.95 -22.18
CA GLU A 417 -8.83 22.44 -22.79
C GLU A 417 -9.87 21.35 -22.90
N GLN A 418 -9.50 20.17 -23.39
CA GLN A 418 -10.41 19.02 -23.48
C GLN A 418 -10.98 18.63 -22.11
N MET A 419 -10.16 18.64 -21.07
CA MET A 419 -10.59 18.40 -19.69
C MET A 419 -11.59 19.46 -19.22
N LYS A 420 -11.33 20.75 -19.48
CA LYS A 420 -12.27 21.85 -19.15
C LYS A 420 -13.61 21.65 -19.86
N ASP A 421 -13.60 21.26 -21.12
CA ASP A 421 -14.82 21.04 -21.89
C ASP A 421 -15.61 19.82 -21.38
N MET A 422 -14.92 18.75 -20.97
CA MET A 422 -15.56 17.60 -20.33
C MET A 422 -16.21 18.00 -19.00
N MET A 423 -15.54 18.80 -18.16
CA MET A 423 -16.11 19.34 -16.93
C MET A 423 -17.35 20.21 -17.18
N LYS A 424 -17.32 21.04 -18.24
CA LYS A 424 -18.49 21.85 -18.65
C LYS A 424 -19.67 20.98 -19.09
N MET A 425 -19.41 19.89 -19.80
CA MET A 425 -20.46 18.92 -20.21
C MET A 425 -21.08 18.22 -19.00
N MET A 426 -20.26 17.78 -18.05
CA MET A 426 -20.74 17.16 -16.82
C MET A 426 -21.62 18.09 -15.99
N ASN A 427 -21.27 19.39 -15.91
CA ASN A 427 -22.08 20.39 -15.21
C ASN A 427 -23.45 20.67 -15.87
N LYS A 428 -23.59 20.39 -17.17
CA LYS A 428 -24.85 20.57 -17.92
C LYS A 428 -25.76 19.34 -17.89
N MET A 429 -25.28 18.17 -17.43
CA MET A 429 -26.09 16.97 -17.33
C MET A 429 -26.89 16.99 -16.02
N PRO A 430 -28.23 16.80 -16.05
CA PRO A 430 -29.00 16.65 -14.81
C PRO A 430 -28.52 15.41 -14.05
N MET A 431 -28.45 15.51 -12.74
CA MET A 431 -27.96 14.49 -11.77
C MET A 431 -28.64 13.10 -11.81
N GLY A 432 -29.33 12.74 -12.88
CA GLY A 432 -30.07 11.47 -13.04
C GLY A 432 -29.63 10.57 -14.20
N ARG A 433 -28.64 10.94 -14.99
CA ARG A 433 -28.19 10.15 -16.14
C ARG A 433 -26.67 10.02 -16.21
N MET A 434 -26.08 9.35 -15.22
CA MET A 434 -24.72 8.82 -15.39
C MET A 434 -24.85 7.42 -16.02
N PRO A 435 -24.23 7.15 -17.18
CA PRO A 435 -24.13 5.78 -17.69
C PRO A 435 -23.13 5.02 -16.78
N GLY A 436 -23.66 4.15 -15.92
CA GLY A 436 -22.84 3.26 -15.08
C GLY A 436 -23.16 3.21 -13.59
N MET A 437 -24.01 4.09 -13.04
CA MET A 437 -24.42 4.02 -11.62
C MET A 437 -25.94 3.92 -11.47
N GLY A 438 -26.57 3.06 -12.19
CA GLY A 438 -27.98 2.71 -12.05
C GLY A 438 -28.14 1.48 -11.17
N GLY A 439 -28.38 1.65 -9.86
CA GLY A 439 -28.77 0.50 -9.04
C GLY A 439 -28.49 0.56 -7.55
N MET A 440 -28.62 1.72 -6.89
CA MET A 440 -28.81 1.72 -5.44
C MET A 440 -29.67 2.93 -5.03
N GLY A 441 -30.97 2.72 -5.00
CA GLY A 441 -31.91 3.70 -4.52
C GLY A 441 -33.31 3.11 -4.30
N LYS A 442 -33.66 2.89 -3.04
CA LYS A 442 -35.01 2.67 -2.50
C LYS A 442 -35.59 1.26 -2.63
N ARG A 443 -35.36 0.41 -1.62
CA ARG A 443 -36.46 -0.04 -0.72
C ARG A 443 -35.88 -0.59 0.57
#